data_055ce315d0d27b9f011eab2c3f4ab545
#
_entry.id   055ce315d0d27b9f011eab2c3f4ab545
#
_cell.length_a   1.000
_cell.length_b   1.000
_cell.length_c   1.000
_cell.angle_alpha   90.00
_cell.angle_beta   90.00
_cell.angle_gamma   90.00
#
_symmetry.space_group_name_H-M   'P 1'
#
loop_
_entity.id
_entity.type
_entity.pdbx_description
1 polymer ?
#
loop_
_entity_poly.entity_id
_entity_poly.type
_entity_poly.pdbx_seq_one_letter_code
_entity_poly.pdbx_strand_id
1 'polypeptide(L)'
;ETDIFERRITLKPFEYPELYEYVPAIRHSYWIHTEFNFTSDVQDFKTHLTEIERNAIKNAMLAISQIEVAVKSFWGDIYHKIPKPEVGAVGSTFAESEVRHTDAYSHLLEILGLNTEFKNLKKNPVIMKRVRYLDAALVSSKSENDKEYTEAILLLSLIHISEPTRPLY
;
A
#
# COMPACT_ATOMS: atom_id res chain seq x y z
N GLU A 1 -22.76 -20.12 -13.92
CA GLU A 1 -21.49 -19.56 -13.39
C GLU A 1 -21.36 -18.15 -13.91
N THR A 2 -21.22 -17.18 -13.01
CA THR A 2 -20.99 -15.77 -13.38
C THR A 2 -19.52 -15.57 -13.69
N ASP A 3 -19.22 -14.92 -14.81
CA ASP A 3 -17.84 -14.55 -15.16
C ASP A 3 -17.43 -13.30 -14.36
N ILE A 4 -16.35 -13.40 -13.58
CA ILE A 4 -15.83 -12.30 -12.77
C ILE A 4 -15.35 -11.12 -13.63
N PHE A 5 -14.96 -11.37 -14.87
CA PHE A 5 -14.49 -10.35 -15.81
C PHE A 5 -15.63 -9.72 -16.63
N GLU A 6 -16.84 -10.28 -16.57
CA GLU A 6 -18.01 -9.69 -17.22
C GLU A 6 -18.51 -8.49 -16.41
N ARG A 7 -18.70 -7.35 -17.10
CA ARG A 7 -19.19 -6.12 -16.46
C ARG A 7 -20.61 -6.26 -15.96
N ARG A 8 -20.82 -5.94 -14.66
CA ARG A 8 -22.14 -5.72 -14.09
C ARG A 8 -22.42 -4.23 -13.89
N ILE A 9 -23.54 -3.75 -14.44
CA ILE A 9 -23.97 -2.34 -14.33
C ILE A 9 -24.78 -2.12 -13.06
N THR A 10 -25.58 -3.10 -12.63
CA THR A 10 -26.44 -3.01 -11.46
C THR A 10 -25.64 -3.11 -10.17
N LEU A 11 -25.93 -2.24 -9.20
CA LEU A 11 -25.27 -2.28 -7.90
C LEU A 11 -25.54 -3.58 -7.15
N LYS A 12 -26.76 -4.08 -7.21
CA LYS A 12 -27.23 -5.29 -6.51
C LYS A 12 -27.97 -6.21 -7.47
N PRO A 13 -28.06 -7.54 -7.18
CA PRO A 13 -27.37 -8.24 -6.08
C PRO A 13 -25.87 -8.35 -6.32
N PHE A 14 -25.07 -8.49 -5.25
CA PHE A 14 -23.66 -8.83 -5.40
C PHE A 14 -23.49 -10.26 -5.91
N GLU A 15 -22.59 -10.46 -6.86
CA GLU A 15 -22.21 -11.78 -7.35
C GLU A 15 -21.13 -12.42 -6.49
N TYR A 16 -20.29 -11.58 -5.86
CA TYR A 16 -19.19 -11.97 -4.99
C TYR A 16 -19.30 -11.23 -3.64
N PRO A 17 -20.34 -11.51 -2.84
CA PRO A 17 -20.60 -10.77 -1.59
C PRO A 17 -19.48 -10.92 -0.56
N GLU A 18 -18.76 -12.05 -0.56
CA GLU A 18 -17.61 -12.30 0.29
C GLU A 18 -16.46 -11.31 0.09
N LEU A 19 -16.29 -10.80 -1.14
CA LEU A 19 -15.27 -9.78 -1.40
C LEU A 19 -15.64 -8.44 -0.77
N TYR A 20 -16.93 -8.11 -0.71
CA TYR A 20 -17.37 -6.86 -0.11
C TYR A 20 -17.15 -6.82 1.42
N GLU A 21 -17.03 -7.96 2.09
CA GLU A 21 -16.76 -8.04 3.53
C GLU A 21 -15.44 -7.36 3.94
N TYR A 22 -14.50 -7.22 3.02
CA TYR A 22 -13.26 -6.49 3.27
C TYR A 22 -13.48 -4.99 3.45
N VAL A 23 -14.52 -4.40 2.86
CA VAL A 23 -14.82 -2.97 3.00
C VAL A 23 -15.09 -2.57 4.46
N PRO A 24 -16.06 -3.19 5.18
CA PRO A 24 -16.25 -2.88 6.60
C PRO A 24 -15.06 -3.28 7.46
N ALA A 25 -14.33 -4.35 7.12
CA ALA A 25 -13.13 -4.76 7.85
C ALA A 25 -12.04 -3.68 7.82
N ILE A 26 -11.75 -3.12 6.65
CA ILE A 26 -10.77 -2.02 6.49
C ILE A 26 -11.25 -0.77 7.22
N ARG A 27 -12.53 -0.43 7.12
CA ARG A 27 -13.10 0.71 7.84
C ARG A 27 -13.03 0.55 9.35
N HIS A 28 -13.16 -0.67 9.87
CA HIS A 28 -13.03 -0.96 11.30
C HIS A 28 -11.60 -0.74 11.80
N SER A 29 -10.58 -0.95 10.96
CA SER A 29 -9.17 -0.72 11.26
C SER A 29 -8.68 0.68 10.84
N TYR A 30 -9.58 1.63 10.65
CA TYR A 30 -9.24 3.00 10.24
C TYR A 30 -8.43 3.72 11.31
N TRP A 31 -7.36 4.39 10.89
CA TRP A 31 -6.54 5.28 11.70
C TRP A 31 -5.88 6.34 10.81
N ILE A 32 -5.50 7.47 11.39
CA ILE A 32 -4.69 8.50 10.73
C ILE A 32 -3.51 8.87 11.63
N HIS A 33 -2.40 9.28 11.02
CA HIS A 33 -1.15 9.56 11.74
C HIS A 33 -1.28 10.68 12.78
N THR A 34 -2.24 11.59 12.62
CA THR A 34 -2.49 12.68 13.57
C THR A 34 -3.10 12.24 14.92
N GLU A 35 -3.53 10.99 15.02
CA GLU A 35 -4.01 10.39 16.28
C GLU A 35 -2.86 10.01 17.23
N PHE A 36 -1.63 9.96 16.73
CA PHE A 36 -0.46 9.51 17.48
C PHE A 36 0.46 10.67 17.86
N ASN A 37 1.01 10.60 19.08
CA ASN A 37 2.02 11.54 19.54
C ASN A 37 3.41 10.92 19.42
N PHE A 38 4.19 11.39 18.47
CA PHE A 38 5.53 10.88 18.17
C PHE A 38 6.67 11.60 18.93
N THR A 39 6.37 12.40 19.94
CA THR A 39 7.39 13.22 20.63
C THR A 39 8.48 12.35 21.27
N SER A 40 8.08 11.25 21.95
CA SER A 40 9.03 10.29 22.53
C SER A 40 9.84 9.57 21.45
N ASP A 41 9.18 9.15 20.37
CA ASP A 41 9.84 8.43 19.28
C ASP A 41 10.90 9.29 18.59
N VAL A 42 10.60 10.57 18.38
CA VAL A 42 11.58 11.54 17.85
C VAL A 42 12.76 11.72 18.78
N GLN A 43 12.51 11.78 20.11
CA GLN A 43 13.57 11.87 21.10
C GLN A 43 14.45 10.61 21.10
N ASP A 44 13.83 9.43 21.11
CA ASP A 44 14.54 8.15 21.08
C ASP A 44 15.38 8.00 19.82
N PHE A 45 14.82 8.34 18.66
CA PHE A 45 15.54 8.33 17.40
C PHE A 45 16.80 9.19 17.43
N LYS A 46 16.74 10.38 18.07
CA LYS A 46 17.85 11.33 18.12
C LYS A 46 18.90 10.97 19.16
N THR A 47 18.52 10.42 20.30
CA THR A 47 19.40 10.31 21.48
C THR A 47 19.74 8.89 21.91
N HIS A 48 18.84 7.91 21.69
CA HIS A 48 19.03 6.55 22.18
C HIS A 48 19.50 5.57 21.10
N LEU A 49 19.16 5.85 19.83
CA LEU A 49 19.55 4.95 18.75
C LEU A 49 20.97 5.21 18.25
N THR A 50 21.67 4.14 17.92
CA THR A 50 22.96 4.20 17.21
C THR A 50 22.77 4.66 15.76
N GLU A 51 23.85 5.05 15.11
CA GLU A 51 23.81 5.43 13.69
C GLU A 51 23.32 4.29 12.79
N ILE A 52 23.72 3.04 13.12
CA ILE A 52 23.29 1.84 12.37
C ILE A 52 21.78 1.64 12.47
N GLU A 53 21.22 1.76 13.67
CA GLU A 53 19.78 1.63 13.91
C GLU A 53 18.99 2.75 13.22
N ARG A 54 19.46 4.00 13.31
CA ARG A 54 18.85 5.12 12.56
C ARG A 54 18.85 4.89 11.06
N ASN A 55 19.94 4.39 10.50
CA ASN A 55 20.02 4.05 9.08
C ASN A 55 19.10 2.90 8.70
N ALA A 56 18.97 1.88 9.54
CA ALA A 56 18.06 0.77 9.30
C ALA A 56 16.60 1.25 9.25
N ILE A 57 16.17 2.03 10.25
CA ILE A 57 14.82 2.61 10.30
C ILE A 57 14.57 3.51 9.09
N LYS A 58 15.48 4.42 8.77
CA LYS A 58 15.38 5.31 7.61
C LYS A 58 15.18 4.53 6.32
N ASN A 59 16.01 3.53 6.05
CA ASN A 59 15.94 2.75 4.82
C ASN A 59 14.66 1.89 4.76
N ALA A 60 14.22 1.34 5.88
CA ALA A 60 12.95 0.62 5.96
C ALA A 60 11.77 1.53 5.62
N MET A 61 11.68 2.70 6.24
CA MET A 61 10.61 3.68 5.99
C MET A 61 10.58 4.16 4.54
N LEU A 62 11.76 4.44 3.96
CA LEU A 62 11.87 4.83 2.54
C LEU A 62 11.43 3.70 1.60
N ALA A 63 11.80 2.46 1.91
CA ALA A 63 11.42 1.31 1.09
C ALA A 63 9.91 1.07 1.15
N ILE A 64 9.30 1.13 2.34
CA ILE A 64 7.86 0.91 2.53
C ILE A 64 7.07 2.02 1.87
N SER A 65 7.38 3.29 2.13
CA SER A 65 6.66 4.41 1.53
C SER A 65 6.70 4.43 0.00
N GLN A 66 7.75 3.88 -0.60
CA GLN A 66 7.83 3.75 -2.05
C GLN A 66 6.93 2.61 -2.60
N ILE A 67 6.71 1.56 -1.83
CA ILE A 67 5.78 0.48 -2.18
C ILE A 67 4.34 1.00 -2.31
N GLU A 68 3.92 1.88 -1.42
CA GLU A 68 2.57 2.45 -1.37
C GLU A 68 2.17 3.13 -2.69
N VAL A 69 3.13 3.72 -3.41
CA VAL A 69 2.88 4.36 -4.70
C VAL A 69 2.36 3.36 -5.74
N ALA A 70 2.97 2.19 -5.84
CA ALA A 70 2.58 1.15 -6.81
C ALA A 70 1.29 0.44 -6.37
N VAL A 71 1.17 0.08 -5.10
CA VAL A 71 0.04 -0.68 -4.55
C VAL A 71 -1.24 0.14 -4.58
N LYS A 72 -1.17 1.43 -4.23
CA LYS A 72 -2.30 2.35 -4.36
C LYS A 72 -2.86 2.41 -5.79
N SER A 73 -1.99 2.52 -6.77
CA SER A 73 -2.38 2.54 -8.18
C SER A 73 -3.04 1.23 -8.61
N PHE A 74 -2.49 0.09 -8.20
CA PHE A 74 -3.08 -1.22 -8.45
C PHE A 74 -4.51 -1.33 -7.90
N TRP A 75 -4.72 -1.02 -6.63
CA TRP A 75 -6.04 -1.10 -6.00
C TRP A 75 -7.03 -0.12 -6.63
N GLY A 76 -6.60 1.09 -6.96
CA GLY A 76 -7.44 2.08 -7.62
C GLY A 76 -7.92 1.64 -9.01
N ASP A 77 -7.11 0.88 -9.71
CA ASP A 77 -7.37 0.43 -11.08
C ASP A 77 -8.08 -0.94 -11.17
N ILE A 78 -8.24 -1.66 -10.06
CA ILE A 78 -8.74 -3.06 -10.09
C ILE A 78 -10.12 -3.21 -10.76
N TYR A 79 -10.98 -2.20 -10.63
CA TYR A 79 -12.31 -2.20 -11.25
C TYR A 79 -12.25 -2.23 -12.80
N HIS A 80 -11.18 -1.75 -13.40
CA HIS A 80 -11.04 -1.80 -14.86
C HIS A 80 -10.89 -3.23 -15.39
N LYS A 81 -10.23 -4.09 -14.62
CA LYS A 81 -10.03 -5.50 -14.99
C LYS A 81 -11.16 -6.40 -14.47
N ILE A 82 -11.65 -6.13 -13.27
CA ILE A 82 -12.72 -6.89 -12.61
C ILE A 82 -13.90 -5.94 -12.38
N PRO A 83 -14.77 -5.76 -13.39
CA PRO A 83 -15.76 -4.67 -13.38
C PRO A 83 -17.03 -5.04 -12.62
N LYS A 84 -16.86 -5.48 -11.37
CA LYS A 84 -17.94 -5.74 -10.42
C LYS A 84 -17.96 -4.61 -9.37
N PRO A 85 -19.13 -4.00 -9.08
CA PRO A 85 -19.22 -2.91 -8.09
C PRO A 85 -18.64 -3.24 -6.72
N GLU A 86 -18.81 -4.47 -6.21
CA GLU A 86 -18.21 -4.93 -4.95
C GLU A 86 -16.68 -4.95 -5.01
N VAL A 87 -16.08 -5.35 -6.12
CA VAL A 87 -14.62 -5.34 -6.31
C VAL A 87 -14.10 -3.90 -6.40
N GLY A 88 -14.81 -3.03 -7.13
CA GLY A 88 -14.49 -1.61 -7.19
C GLY A 88 -14.53 -0.93 -5.81
N ALA A 89 -15.51 -1.28 -4.97
CA ALA A 89 -15.60 -0.78 -3.61
C ALA A 89 -14.40 -1.20 -2.75
N VAL A 90 -14.01 -2.48 -2.83
CA VAL A 90 -12.82 -3.01 -2.14
C VAL A 90 -11.57 -2.27 -2.62
N GLY A 91 -11.36 -2.18 -3.92
CA GLY A 91 -10.19 -1.49 -4.49
C GLY A 91 -10.08 -0.03 -4.06
N SER A 92 -11.18 0.73 -4.09
CA SER A 92 -11.20 2.12 -3.64
C SER A 92 -10.91 2.26 -2.15
N THR A 93 -11.43 1.35 -1.32
CA THR A 93 -11.20 1.37 0.13
C THR A 93 -9.74 1.05 0.47
N PHE A 94 -9.14 0.07 -0.21
CA PHE A 94 -7.71 -0.23 -0.07
C PHE A 94 -6.85 0.93 -0.59
N ALA A 95 -7.15 1.49 -1.75
CA ALA A 95 -6.39 2.62 -2.28
C ALA A 95 -6.41 3.83 -1.32
N GLU A 96 -7.51 4.09 -0.65
CA GLU A 96 -7.60 5.13 0.38
C GLU A 96 -6.70 4.81 1.59
N SER A 97 -6.66 3.55 2.04
CA SER A 97 -5.77 3.17 3.15
C SER A 97 -4.29 3.37 2.80
N GLU A 98 -3.89 3.13 1.54
CA GLU A 98 -2.53 3.39 1.08
C GLU A 98 -2.19 4.91 1.06
N VAL A 99 -3.18 5.77 0.86
CA VAL A 99 -2.98 7.23 1.02
C VAL A 99 -2.64 7.56 2.48
N ARG A 100 -3.38 7.01 3.45
CA ARG A 100 -3.11 7.22 4.88
C ARG A 100 -1.75 6.69 5.32
N HIS A 101 -1.33 5.52 4.79
CA HIS A 101 0.02 5.00 5.00
C HIS A 101 1.08 5.93 4.45
N THR A 102 0.91 6.43 3.23
CA THR A 102 1.82 7.40 2.61
C THR A 102 1.95 8.67 3.45
N ASP A 103 0.84 9.21 3.94
CA ASP A 103 0.82 10.39 4.81
C ASP A 103 1.57 10.12 6.12
N ALA A 104 1.37 8.95 6.72
CA ALA A 104 2.04 8.55 7.95
C ALA A 104 3.57 8.44 7.77
N TYR A 105 4.03 7.75 6.73
CA TYR A 105 5.47 7.61 6.46
C TYR A 105 6.11 8.94 6.08
N SER A 106 5.42 9.77 5.31
CA SER A 106 5.90 11.12 4.97
C SER A 106 6.04 11.98 6.20
N HIS A 107 5.04 11.96 7.08
CA HIS A 107 5.07 12.69 8.35
C HIS A 107 6.21 12.21 9.26
N LEU A 108 6.38 10.91 9.43
CA LEU A 108 7.46 10.33 10.23
C LEU A 108 8.84 10.76 9.72
N LEU A 109 9.08 10.67 8.40
CA LEU A 109 10.34 11.12 7.80
C LEU A 109 10.57 12.62 8.01
N GLU A 110 9.51 13.43 7.94
CA GLU A 110 9.60 14.88 8.17
C GLU A 110 10.00 15.21 9.62
N ILE A 111 9.29 14.66 10.61
CA ILE A 111 9.57 14.95 12.03
C ILE A 111 10.93 14.39 12.50
N LEU A 112 11.45 13.36 11.84
CA LEU A 112 12.79 12.84 12.07
C LEU A 112 13.88 13.64 11.32
N GLY A 113 13.51 14.64 10.51
CA GLY A 113 14.43 15.43 9.72
C GLY A 113 15.00 14.71 8.49
N LEU A 114 14.31 13.68 8.01
CA LEU A 114 14.75 12.78 6.93
C LEU A 114 14.02 13.01 5.59
N ASN A 115 13.22 14.05 5.47
CA ASN A 115 12.43 14.36 4.28
C ASN A 115 13.27 14.57 3.00
N THR A 116 14.54 15.00 3.14
CA THR A 116 15.46 15.13 2.00
C THR A 116 15.93 13.78 1.44
N GLU A 117 15.80 12.71 2.21
CA GLU A 117 16.24 11.37 1.80
C GLU A 117 15.46 10.82 0.61
N PHE A 118 14.21 11.24 0.40
CA PHE A 118 13.46 10.89 -0.82
C PHE A 118 14.19 11.34 -2.10
N LYS A 119 14.87 12.48 -2.08
CA LYS A 119 15.68 12.96 -3.22
C LYS A 119 16.85 12.04 -3.52
N ASN A 120 17.37 11.36 -2.49
CA ASN A 120 18.49 10.44 -2.60
C ASN A 120 18.09 8.98 -2.88
N LEU A 121 16.78 8.68 -2.83
CA LEU A 121 16.24 7.31 -3.01
C LEU A 121 16.76 6.66 -4.30
N LYS A 122 16.82 7.41 -5.41
CA LYS A 122 17.32 6.93 -6.70
C LYS A 122 18.80 6.49 -6.67
N LYS A 123 19.57 6.94 -5.67
CA LYS A 123 20.98 6.55 -5.49
C LYS A 123 21.12 5.23 -4.73
N ASN A 124 20.06 4.72 -4.11
CA ASN A 124 20.08 3.46 -3.38
C ASN A 124 19.73 2.30 -4.34
N PRO A 125 20.70 1.45 -4.72
CA PRO A 125 20.48 0.41 -5.72
C PRO A 125 19.52 -0.67 -5.23
N VAL A 126 19.44 -0.93 -3.93
CA VAL A 126 18.55 -1.94 -3.33
C VAL A 126 17.10 -1.47 -3.43
N ILE A 127 16.83 -0.24 -3.03
CA ILE A 127 15.49 0.36 -3.14
C ILE A 127 15.07 0.44 -4.61
N MET A 128 15.96 0.89 -5.50
CA MET A 128 15.66 0.99 -6.92
C MET A 128 15.43 -0.36 -7.60
N LYS A 129 16.08 -1.43 -7.14
CA LYS A 129 15.76 -2.79 -7.62
C LYS A 129 14.33 -3.17 -7.24
N ARG A 130 13.90 -2.87 -6.01
CA ARG A 130 12.54 -3.13 -5.53
C ARG A 130 11.50 -2.30 -6.30
N VAL A 131 11.77 -1.01 -6.50
CA VAL A 131 10.90 -0.12 -7.28
C VAL A 131 10.68 -0.69 -8.70
N ARG A 132 11.75 -1.05 -9.40
CA ARG A 132 11.64 -1.64 -10.75
C ARG A 132 10.85 -2.94 -10.78
N TYR A 133 11.00 -3.77 -9.75
CA TYR A 133 10.26 -5.02 -9.63
C TYR A 133 8.75 -4.76 -9.45
N LEU A 134 8.38 -3.78 -8.63
CA LEU A 134 6.99 -3.39 -8.42
C LEU A 134 6.39 -2.70 -9.66
N ASP A 135 7.15 -1.86 -10.34
CA ASP A 135 6.71 -1.23 -11.58
C ASP A 135 6.43 -2.28 -12.67
N ALA A 136 7.28 -3.31 -12.77
CA ALA A 136 7.06 -4.43 -13.69
C ALA A 136 5.77 -5.19 -13.34
N ALA A 137 5.53 -5.47 -12.06
CA ALA A 137 4.29 -6.10 -11.60
C ALA A 137 3.05 -5.23 -11.89
N LEU A 138 3.16 -3.92 -11.70
CA LEU A 138 2.09 -2.98 -12.01
C LEU A 138 1.76 -2.96 -13.52
N VAL A 139 2.77 -3.05 -14.38
CA VAL A 139 2.57 -3.20 -15.83
C VAL A 139 1.87 -4.53 -16.13
N SER A 140 2.32 -5.64 -15.55
CA SER A 140 1.70 -6.97 -15.72
C SER A 140 0.26 -7.03 -15.20
N SER A 141 -0.11 -6.21 -14.21
CA SER A 141 -1.48 -6.09 -13.70
C SER A 141 -2.46 -5.48 -14.70
N LYS A 142 -1.97 -4.97 -15.82
CA LYS A 142 -2.77 -4.46 -16.94
C LYS A 142 -2.80 -5.42 -18.14
N SER A 143 -2.16 -6.59 -18.02
CA SER A 143 -2.08 -7.58 -19.07
C SER A 143 -3.44 -8.23 -19.32
N GLU A 144 -3.73 -8.54 -20.58
CA GLU A 144 -4.87 -9.38 -21.00
C GLU A 144 -4.58 -10.87 -20.81
N ASN A 145 -3.34 -11.23 -20.50
CA ASN A 145 -2.95 -12.61 -20.20
C ASN A 145 -3.29 -12.93 -18.75
N ASP A 146 -4.19 -13.88 -18.54
CA ASP A 146 -4.69 -14.22 -17.20
C ASP A 146 -3.60 -14.72 -16.26
N LYS A 147 -2.59 -15.42 -16.75
CA LYS A 147 -1.46 -15.87 -15.94
C LYS A 147 -0.64 -14.67 -15.43
N GLU A 148 -0.24 -13.78 -16.34
CA GLU A 148 0.53 -12.57 -15.98
C GLU A 148 -0.25 -11.69 -15.01
N TYR A 149 -1.55 -11.52 -15.26
CA TYR A 149 -2.44 -10.77 -14.38
C TYR A 149 -2.54 -11.40 -12.99
N THR A 150 -2.73 -12.73 -12.92
CA THR A 150 -2.82 -13.46 -11.65
C THR A 150 -1.53 -13.36 -10.84
N GLU A 151 -0.37 -13.54 -11.49
CA GLU A 151 0.94 -13.40 -10.84
C GLU A 151 1.15 -11.97 -10.30
N ALA A 152 0.74 -10.96 -11.05
CA ALA A 152 0.82 -9.56 -10.63
C ALA A 152 -0.10 -9.26 -9.44
N ILE A 153 -1.35 -9.74 -9.45
CA ILE A 153 -2.28 -9.61 -8.33
C ILE A 153 -1.71 -10.25 -7.07
N LEU A 154 -1.23 -11.50 -7.17
CA LEU A 154 -0.66 -12.20 -6.02
C LEU A 154 0.51 -11.43 -5.42
N LEU A 155 1.42 -10.94 -6.26
CA LEU A 155 2.57 -10.18 -5.79
C LEU A 155 2.15 -8.87 -5.10
N LEU A 156 1.29 -8.08 -5.73
CA LEU A 156 0.88 -6.77 -5.22
C LEU A 156 0.00 -6.90 -3.96
N SER A 157 -0.82 -7.96 -3.88
CA SER A 157 -1.65 -8.24 -2.71
C SER A 157 -0.83 -8.75 -1.53
N LEU A 158 0.17 -9.62 -1.74
CA LEU A 158 1.03 -10.15 -0.68
C LEU A 158 1.87 -9.07 -0.01
N ILE A 159 2.28 -8.05 -0.72
CA ILE A 159 2.99 -6.90 -0.15
C ILE A 159 2.10 -6.21 0.88
N HIS A 160 0.82 -6.05 0.58
CA HIS A 160 -0.14 -5.43 1.49
C HIS A 160 -0.38 -6.25 2.77
N ILE A 161 -0.40 -7.57 2.67
CA ILE A 161 -0.60 -8.49 3.82
C ILE A 161 0.54 -8.41 4.85
N SER A 162 1.74 -8.09 4.41
CA SER A 162 2.92 -8.03 5.28
C SER A 162 3.04 -6.75 6.11
N GLU A 163 2.18 -5.76 5.88
CA GLU A 163 2.20 -4.49 6.61
C GLU A 163 1.19 -4.49 7.78
N PRO A 164 1.59 -4.04 8.98
CA PRO A 164 0.66 -3.93 10.09
C PRO A 164 -0.40 -2.86 9.80
N THR A 165 -1.65 -3.28 9.73
CA THR A 165 -2.78 -2.39 9.45
C THR A 165 -3.16 -1.49 10.61
N ARG A 166 -2.66 -1.77 11.82
CA ARG A 166 -2.86 -0.97 13.03
C ARG A 166 -1.75 -1.23 14.04
N PRO A 167 -1.18 -0.21 14.69
CA PRO A 167 -0.34 -0.40 15.86
C PRO A 167 -1.11 -1.16 16.94
N LEU A 168 -0.56 -2.25 17.41
CA LEU A 168 -1.12 -3.01 18.54
C LEU A 168 -0.74 -2.25 19.82
N TYR A 169 -1.70 -1.55 20.41
CA TYR A 169 -1.63 -1.02 21.76
C TYR A 169 -2.59 -1.76 22.67
#